data_836435aed3dff416b5c23e34feeb8a5c
#
_entry.id   836435aed3dff416b5c23e34feeb8a5c
#
_cell.length_a   1.000
_cell.length_b   1.000
_cell.length_c   1.000
_cell.angle_alpha   90.00
_cell.angle_beta   90.00
_cell.angle_gamma   90.00
#
_symmetry.space_group_name_H-M   'P 1'
#
loop_
_entity.id
_entity.type
_entity.pdbx_description
1 polymer ?
#
loop_
_entity_poly.entity_id
_entity_poly.type
_entity_poly.pdbx_seq_one_letter_code
_entity_poly.pdbx_strand_id
1 'polypeptide(L)'
;MIENKELLESVELFKIENLLWGTEKIAKTYGYIGFVQGQGLYIKLVCEEKDPLRVYKEDQDPVYKDSAMEAFFQFKGNDTAADDIYLNFEMNANGALLACYGKNKMNRIPF
;
A
#
# COMPACT_ATOMS: atom_id res chain seq x y z
N MET A 1 6.30 -12.48 -12.49
CA MET A 1 5.14 -12.20 -13.36
C MET A 1 4.10 -13.30 -13.22
N ILE A 2 2.84 -12.96 -13.19
CA ILE A 2 1.72 -13.90 -13.11
C ILE A 2 0.79 -13.69 -14.32
N GLU A 3 0.03 -14.72 -14.69
CA GLU A 3 -0.84 -14.67 -15.88
C GLU A 3 -2.07 -13.80 -15.66
N ASN A 4 -2.63 -13.81 -14.44
CA ASN A 4 -3.80 -13.01 -14.07
C ASN A 4 -3.79 -12.73 -12.56
N LYS A 5 -4.65 -11.79 -12.13
CA LYS A 5 -4.71 -11.36 -10.72
C LYS A 5 -5.20 -12.45 -9.76
N GLU A 6 -5.96 -13.41 -10.24
CA GLU A 6 -6.46 -14.53 -9.43
C GLU A 6 -5.34 -15.43 -8.94
N LEU A 7 -4.17 -15.39 -9.61
CA LEU A 7 -2.97 -16.14 -9.22
C LEU A 7 -2.08 -15.37 -8.22
N LEU A 8 -2.52 -14.21 -7.73
CA LEU A 8 -1.69 -13.38 -6.88
C LEU A 8 -1.21 -14.10 -5.61
N GLU A 9 -2.08 -14.91 -4.99
CA GLU A 9 -1.71 -15.65 -3.79
C GLU A 9 -0.84 -16.87 -4.06
N SER A 10 -0.57 -17.20 -5.34
CA SER A 10 0.37 -18.27 -5.71
C SER A 10 1.83 -17.84 -5.66
N VAL A 11 2.10 -16.52 -5.60
CA VAL A 11 3.46 -16.02 -5.45
C VAL A 11 3.91 -16.13 -4.00
N GLU A 12 5.21 -16.05 -3.78
CA GLU A 12 5.76 -16.06 -2.42
C GLU A 12 5.25 -14.83 -1.64
N LEU A 13 4.69 -15.06 -0.45
CA LEU A 13 4.26 -13.97 0.40
C LEU A 13 5.47 -13.24 1.02
N PHE A 14 5.34 -11.96 1.25
CA PHE A 14 6.29 -11.20 2.05
C PHE A 14 5.67 -10.86 3.41
N LYS A 15 6.53 -10.76 4.43
CA LYS A 15 6.09 -10.45 5.79
C LYS A 15 6.42 -9.00 6.14
N ILE A 16 5.53 -8.37 6.87
CA ILE A 16 5.74 -7.02 7.42
C ILE A 16 5.91 -7.19 8.93
N GLU A 17 7.17 -7.22 9.38
CA GLU A 17 7.53 -7.60 10.76
C GLU A 17 8.36 -6.55 11.49
N ASN A 18 8.85 -5.52 10.81
CA ASN A 18 9.69 -4.51 11.42
C ASN A 18 8.87 -3.58 12.30
N LEU A 19 9.18 -3.56 13.60
CA LEU A 19 8.51 -2.69 14.56
C LEU A 19 9.20 -1.33 14.61
N LEU A 20 8.41 -0.27 14.48
CA LEU A 20 8.89 1.11 14.46
C LEU A 20 8.24 1.92 15.58
N TRP A 21 8.86 3.04 15.91
CA TRP A 21 8.33 4.05 16.86
C TRP A 21 7.96 3.49 18.24
N GLY A 22 8.79 2.58 18.78
CA GLY A 22 8.57 2.01 20.09
C GLY A 22 7.43 1.00 20.19
N THR A 23 6.86 0.58 19.07
CA THR A 23 5.86 -0.49 19.04
C THR A 23 6.49 -1.80 19.50
N GLU A 24 5.87 -2.48 20.46
CA GLU A 24 6.38 -3.75 21.01
C GLU A 24 5.76 -4.97 20.36
N LYS A 25 4.56 -4.82 19.77
CA LYS A 25 3.81 -5.92 19.19
C LYS A 25 2.95 -5.46 18.04
N ILE A 26 2.87 -6.27 16.98
CA ILE A 26 1.93 -6.05 15.88
C ILE A 26 1.15 -7.34 15.61
N ALA A 27 -0.02 -7.20 14.99
CA ALA A 27 -0.75 -8.31 14.43
C ALA A 27 0.04 -8.93 13.26
N LYS A 28 -0.17 -10.22 13.01
CA LYS A 28 0.44 -10.89 11.86
C LYS A 28 0.06 -10.16 10.58
N THR A 29 1.07 -9.69 9.86
CA THR A 29 0.90 -8.86 8.67
C THR A 29 1.77 -9.39 7.55
N TYR A 30 1.17 -9.56 6.37
CA TYR A 30 1.88 -10.09 5.20
C TYR A 30 1.20 -9.61 3.93
N GLY A 31 1.82 -9.89 2.80
CA GLY A 31 1.22 -9.51 1.53
C GLY A 31 1.79 -10.29 0.36
N TYR A 32 1.21 -10.00 -0.78
CA TYR A 32 1.57 -10.57 -2.07
C TYR A 32 1.69 -9.44 -3.07
N ILE A 33 2.65 -9.54 -3.96
CA ILE A 33 2.83 -8.59 -5.05
C ILE A 33 3.03 -9.37 -6.35
N GLY A 34 2.30 -8.99 -7.39
CA GLY A 34 2.39 -9.65 -8.67
C GLY A 34 2.19 -8.68 -9.82
N PHE A 35 2.90 -8.89 -10.91
CA PHE A 35 2.77 -8.09 -12.12
C PHE A 35 2.06 -8.91 -13.19
N VAL A 36 0.98 -8.36 -13.73
CA VAL A 36 0.24 -8.94 -14.85
C VAL A 36 0.50 -8.09 -16.10
N GLN A 37 1.11 -8.72 -17.09
CA GLN A 37 1.47 -8.03 -18.33
C GLN A 37 0.22 -7.42 -18.99
N GLY A 38 0.31 -6.14 -19.37
CA GLY A 38 -0.78 -5.43 -20.01
C GLY A 38 -1.86 -4.92 -19.04
N GLN A 39 -1.79 -5.29 -17.77
CA GLN A 39 -2.77 -4.84 -16.76
C GLN A 39 -2.13 -3.99 -15.67
N GLY A 40 -1.00 -4.43 -15.10
CA GLY A 40 -0.30 -3.66 -14.11
C GLY A 40 0.13 -4.48 -12.88
N LEU A 41 0.41 -3.75 -11.81
CA LEU A 41 0.87 -4.29 -10.55
C LEU A 41 -0.31 -4.54 -9.62
N TYR A 42 -0.42 -5.75 -9.10
CA TYR A 42 -1.43 -6.13 -8.12
C TYR A 42 -0.77 -6.39 -6.78
N ILE A 43 -1.39 -5.87 -5.74
CA ILE A 43 -0.91 -6.03 -4.37
C ILE A 43 -2.07 -6.43 -3.49
N LYS A 44 -1.82 -7.41 -2.62
CA LYS A 44 -2.74 -7.80 -1.56
C LYS A 44 -2.01 -7.72 -0.24
N LEU A 45 -2.54 -6.95 0.69
CA LEU A 45 -2.02 -6.83 2.05
C LEU A 45 -3.03 -7.44 3.02
N VAL A 46 -2.53 -8.19 3.99
CA VAL A 46 -3.36 -8.87 5.00
C VAL A 46 -2.81 -8.56 6.39
N CYS A 47 -3.67 -8.11 7.28
CA CYS A 47 -3.35 -7.89 8.68
C CYS A 47 -4.39 -8.58 9.55
N GLU A 48 -3.94 -9.48 10.44
CA GLU A 48 -4.82 -10.26 11.31
C GLU A 48 -5.13 -9.52 12.62
N GLU A 49 -5.45 -8.25 12.55
CA GLU A 49 -5.86 -7.44 13.70
C GLU A 49 -7.32 -7.70 14.03
N LYS A 50 -7.61 -8.04 15.31
CA LYS A 50 -8.96 -8.44 15.74
C LYS A 50 -9.99 -7.32 15.63
N ASP A 51 -9.67 -6.17 16.20
CA ASP A 51 -10.59 -5.02 16.26
C ASP A 51 -9.88 -3.79 15.69
N PRO A 52 -9.72 -3.71 14.37
CA PRO A 52 -9.02 -2.58 13.78
C PRO A 52 -9.78 -1.26 14.04
N LEU A 53 -9.04 -0.22 14.40
CA LEU A 53 -9.60 1.13 14.47
C LEU A 53 -10.02 1.55 13.06
N ARG A 54 -11.29 1.94 12.88
CA ARG A 54 -11.86 2.25 11.56
C ARG A 54 -12.95 3.31 11.67
N VAL A 55 -12.54 4.52 11.94
CA VAL A 55 -13.43 5.66 12.08
C VAL A 55 -13.83 6.24 10.73
N TYR A 56 -12.86 6.39 9.84
CA TYR A 56 -13.03 7.05 8.54
C TYR A 56 -13.68 6.13 7.52
N LYS A 57 -14.61 6.69 6.72
CA LYS A 57 -15.42 5.91 5.77
C LYS A 57 -15.33 6.41 4.33
N GLU A 58 -14.86 7.63 4.13
CA GLU A 58 -14.81 8.26 2.82
C GLU A 58 -13.40 8.19 2.23
N ASP A 59 -13.32 8.08 0.90
CA ASP A 59 -12.05 8.18 0.21
C ASP A 59 -11.44 9.57 0.43
N GLN A 60 -10.12 9.62 0.50
CA GLN A 60 -9.32 10.80 0.80
C GLN A 60 -9.43 11.30 2.25
N ASP A 61 -10.14 10.60 3.11
CA ASP A 61 -10.10 10.84 4.56
C ASP A 61 -8.70 10.49 5.12
N PRO A 62 -8.33 11.03 6.29
CA PRO A 62 -7.03 10.74 6.90
C PRO A 62 -7.02 9.35 7.55
N VAL A 63 -7.13 8.30 6.73
CA VAL A 63 -7.21 6.90 7.16
C VAL A 63 -5.97 6.42 7.92
N TYR A 64 -4.84 7.13 7.77
CA TYR A 64 -3.62 6.84 8.53
C TYR A 64 -3.76 7.01 10.04
N LYS A 65 -4.84 7.66 10.49
CA LYS A 65 -5.19 7.78 11.91
C LYS A 65 -5.93 6.56 12.44
N ASP A 66 -6.38 5.70 11.53
CA ASP A 66 -6.97 4.40 11.85
C ASP A 66 -5.92 3.30 11.79
N SER A 67 -6.34 2.05 11.97
CA SER A 67 -5.54 0.88 11.64
C SER A 67 -5.47 0.78 10.12
N ALA A 68 -4.39 1.29 9.52
CA ALA A 68 -4.24 1.37 8.08
C ALA A 68 -3.13 0.48 7.55
N MET A 69 -3.37 -0.05 6.36
CA MET A 69 -2.36 -0.71 5.53
C MET A 69 -1.92 0.28 4.47
N GLU A 70 -0.60 0.38 4.25
CA GLU A 70 -0.03 1.39 3.38
C GLU A 70 0.92 0.77 2.36
N ALA A 71 0.92 1.31 1.15
CA ALA A 71 1.85 0.93 0.10
C ALA A 71 2.38 2.18 -0.60
N PHE A 72 3.69 2.35 -0.58
CA PHE A 72 4.37 3.49 -1.16
C PHE A 72 5.29 3.02 -2.27
N PHE A 73 5.24 3.70 -3.42
CA PHE A 73 6.03 3.35 -4.60
C PHE A 73 6.78 4.57 -5.13
N GLN A 74 8.02 4.34 -5.50
CA GLN A 74 8.81 5.31 -6.25
C GLN A 74 9.23 4.67 -7.56
N PHE A 75 8.66 5.16 -8.67
CA PHE A 75 9.07 4.75 -10.00
C PHE A 75 10.09 5.75 -10.53
N LYS A 76 11.26 5.25 -10.88
CA LYS A 76 12.35 6.10 -11.40
C LYS A 76 12.19 6.29 -12.90
N GLY A 77 12.32 7.55 -13.34
CA GLY A 77 12.39 7.86 -14.75
C GLY A 77 13.68 7.38 -15.39
N ASN A 78 13.69 7.34 -16.72
CA ASN A 78 14.83 6.80 -17.46
C ASN A 78 16.08 7.64 -17.35
N ASP A 79 15.96 8.98 -17.44
CA ASP A 79 17.11 9.85 -17.60
C ASP A 79 17.26 10.92 -16.51
N THR A 80 16.15 11.38 -15.91
CA THR A 80 16.17 12.46 -14.93
C THR A 80 15.18 12.23 -13.81
N ALA A 81 15.41 12.88 -12.66
CA ALA A 81 14.46 12.89 -11.55
C ALA A 81 13.12 13.55 -11.91
N ALA A 82 13.07 14.33 -13.01
CA ALA A 82 11.83 14.95 -13.48
C ALA A 82 10.79 13.92 -13.91
N ASP A 83 11.24 12.73 -14.33
CA ASP A 83 10.36 11.64 -14.75
C ASP A 83 9.99 10.68 -13.62
N ASP A 84 10.50 10.92 -12.42
CA ASP A 84 10.17 10.08 -11.26
C ASP A 84 8.70 10.26 -10.87
N ILE A 85 8.08 9.16 -10.50
CA ILE A 85 6.70 9.14 -10.03
C ILE A 85 6.65 8.51 -8.64
N TYR A 86 6.08 9.25 -7.69
CA TYR A 86 5.84 8.77 -6.34
C TYR A 86 4.34 8.57 -6.13
N LEU A 87 3.98 7.39 -5.65
CA LEU A 87 2.59 7.03 -5.37
C LEU A 87 2.46 6.54 -3.93
N ASN A 88 1.39 6.94 -3.24
CA ASN A 88 1.05 6.32 -1.97
C ASN A 88 -0.42 5.94 -1.92
N PHE A 89 -0.67 4.79 -1.31
CA PHE A 89 -2.01 4.26 -1.10
C PHE A 89 -2.12 3.84 0.36
N GLU A 90 -3.14 4.33 1.04
CA GLU A 90 -3.40 4.03 2.45
C GLU A 90 -4.86 3.62 2.58
N MET A 91 -5.13 2.50 3.22
CA MET A 91 -6.48 1.96 3.32
C MET A 91 -6.76 1.44 4.73
N ASN A 92 -7.92 1.78 5.27
CA ASN A 92 -8.37 1.25 6.55
C ASN A 92 -9.29 0.03 6.38
N ALA A 93 -9.77 -0.53 7.50
CA ALA A 93 -10.63 -1.71 7.48
C ALA A 93 -12.03 -1.45 6.94
N ASN A 94 -12.46 -0.19 6.80
CA ASN A 94 -13.70 0.17 6.11
C ASN A 94 -13.55 0.16 4.58
N GLY A 95 -12.32 0.08 4.07
CA GLY A 95 -12.04 0.18 2.65
C GLY A 95 -11.94 1.62 2.15
N ALA A 96 -11.93 2.60 3.03
CA ALA A 96 -11.67 3.98 2.65
C ALA A 96 -10.22 4.13 2.21
N LEU A 97 -10.00 4.76 1.06
CA LEU A 97 -8.70 4.86 0.41
C LEU A 97 -8.23 6.31 0.34
N LEU A 98 -7.06 6.57 0.92
CA LEU A 98 -6.31 7.79 0.71
C LEU A 98 -5.20 7.49 -0.30
N ALA A 99 -5.25 8.15 -1.44
CA ALA A 99 -4.27 7.95 -2.50
C ALA A 99 -3.76 9.28 -3.01
N CYS A 100 -2.43 9.37 -3.17
CA CYS A 100 -1.76 10.56 -3.66
C CYS A 100 -0.67 10.20 -4.67
N TYR A 101 -0.30 11.17 -5.49
CA TYR A 101 0.80 11.04 -6.45
C TYR A 101 1.60 12.33 -6.52
N GLY A 102 2.82 12.22 -7.00
CA GLY A 102 3.71 13.37 -7.14
C GLY A 102 5.11 12.99 -7.54
N LYS A 103 6.04 13.91 -7.36
CA LYS A 103 7.46 13.70 -7.68
C LYS A 103 8.22 13.00 -6.56
N ASN A 104 7.79 13.24 -5.32
CA ASN A 104 8.42 12.68 -4.13
C ASN A 104 7.45 12.76 -2.95
N LYS A 105 7.87 12.26 -1.80
CA LYS A 105 7.10 12.24 -0.57
C LYS A 105 6.51 13.59 -0.16
N MET A 106 7.24 14.68 -0.42
CA MET A 106 6.85 16.03 0.02
C MET A 106 5.96 16.76 -1.00
N ASN A 107 6.09 16.44 -2.28
CA ASN A 107 5.43 17.12 -3.39
C ASN A 107 4.42 16.18 -4.05
N ARG A 108 3.32 15.95 -3.36
CA ARG A 108 2.26 15.04 -3.81
C ARG A 108 0.88 15.68 -3.62
N ILE A 109 -0.05 15.26 -4.48
CA ILE A 109 -1.44 15.71 -4.45
C ILE A 109 -2.38 14.50 -4.47
N PRO A 110 -3.61 14.63 -3.96
CA PRO A 110 -4.61 13.56 -4.04
C PRO A 110 -4.95 13.22 -5.49
N PHE A 111 -5.28 11.96 -5.71
CA PHE A 111 -5.85 11.52 -6.97
C PHE A 111 -7.19 12.17 -7.24
#